data_6d91c95c237d66df7b859b314252222b
#
_entry.id   6d91c95c237d66df7b859b314252222b
#
_cell.length_a   1.000
_cell.length_b   1.000
_cell.length_c   1.000
_cell.angle_alpha   90.00
_cell.angle_beta   90.00
_cell.angle_gamma   90.00
#
_symmetry.space_group_name_H-M   'P 1'
#
loop_
_entity.id
_entity.type
_entity.pdbx_description
1 polymer ?
#
loop_
_entity_poly.entity_id
_entity_poly.type
_entity_poly.pdbx_seq_one_letter_code
_entity_poly.pdbx_strand_id
1 'polypeptide(L)' 'MKKIDVNFLEPSQEQLNSLLELYQTGKYPDAEKLSLSITQEFPKHQLGWKVLAVVLKLTGRINESLVASQKSVQLNPQD' A
#
# COMPACT_ATOMS: atom_id res chain seq x y z
N MET A 1 24.11 -16.08 -14.39
CA MET A 1 23.86 -15.75 -13.15
C MET A 1 22.43 -15.36 -13.00
N LYS A 2 21.99 -15.52 -11.88
CA LYS A 2 20.71 -15.23 -11.69
C LYS A 2 20.60 -13.88 -11.19
N LYS A 3 19.89 -13.09 -11.77
CA LYS A 3 19.78 -11.82 -11.28
C LYS A 3 18.62 -11.75 -10.34
N ILE A 4 18.70 -10.91 -9.38
CA ILE A 4 17.66 -10.70 -8.46
C ILE A 4 16.50 -10.10 -9.17
N ASP A 5 15.34 -10.68 -8.97
CA ASP A 5 14.16 -10.13 -9.58
C ASP A 5 13.67 -9.00 -8.75
N VAL A 6 13.89 -7.78 -9.21
CA VAL A 6 13.50 -6.62 -8.44
C VAL A 6 12.00 -6.52 -8.24
N ASN A 7 11.23 -7.26 -9.02
CA ASN A 7 9.80 -7.26 -8.82
C ASN A 7 9.38 -7.85 -7.50
N PHE A 8 10.25 -8.62 -6.85
CA PHE A 8 9.98 -9.06 -5.51
C PHE A 8 10.05 -7.94 -4.52
N LEU A 9 10.76 -6.86 -4.87
CA LEU A 9 11.00 -5.78 -3.93
C LEU A 9 10.01 -4.65 -4.06
N GLU A 10 9.37 -4.52 -5.21
CA GLU A 10 8.42 -3.44 -5.37
C GLU A 10 7.38 -3.79 -6.41
N PRO A 11 6.20 -3.22 -6.28
CA PRO A 11 5.12 -3.46 -7.24
C PRO A 11 5.44 -2.84 -8.59
N SER A 12 4.74 -3.27 -9.61
CA SER A 12 4.91 -2.69 -10.92
C SER A 12 4.37 -1.26 -10.94
N GLN A 13 4.83 -0.48 -11.91
CA GLN A 13 4.33 0.87 -12.06
C GLN A 13 2.83 0.86 -12.35
N GLU A 14 2.36 -0.13 -13.08
CA GLU A 14 0.95 -0.26 -13.36
C GLU A 14 0.13 -0.45 -12.10
N GLN A 15 0.62 -1.30 -11.19
CA GLN A 15 -0.07 -1.51 -9.92
C GLN A 15 -0.14 -0.24 -9.11
N LEU A 16 0.97 0.50 -9.07
CA LEU A 16 1.00 1.73 -8.29
C LEU A 16 0.10 2.79 -8.91
N ASN A 17 0.11 2.90 -10.23
CA ASN A 17 -0.77 3.86 -10.90
C ASN A 17 -2.23 3.54 -10.66
N SER A 18 -2.59 2.26 -10.74
CA SER A 18 -3.96 1.83 -10.49
C SER A 18 -4.38 2.14 -9.06
N LEU A 19 -3.50 1.89 -8.11
CA LEU A 19 -3.80 2.15 -6.72
C LEU A 19 -4.07 3.63 -6.47
N LEU A 20 -3.21 4.48 -7.00
CA LEU A 20 -3.37 5.91 -6.81
C LEU A 20 -4.63 6.42 -7.51
N GLU A 21 -4.93 5.89 -8.67
CA GLU A 21 -6.14 6.29 -9.37
C GLU A 21 -7.39 5.91 -8.60
N LEU A 22 -7.44 4.69 -8.08
CA LEU A 22 -8.59 4.27 -7.29
C LEU A 22 -8.76 5.14 -6.06
N TYR A 23 -7.65 5.48 -5.42
CA TYR A 23 -7.71 6.34 -4.25
C TYR A 23 -8.18 7.73 -4.62
N GLN A 24 -7.62 8.31 -5.69
CA GLN A 24 -7.93 9.68 -6.08
C GLN A 24 -9.37 9.82 -6.57
N THR A 25 -9.94 8.78 -7.14
CA THR A 25 -11.30 8.83 -7.63
C THR A 25 -12.33 8.40 -6.61
N GLY A 26 -11.89 8.14 -5.37
CA GLY A 26 -12.80 7.82 -4.28
C GLY A 26 -13.31 6.39 -4.28
N LYS A 27 -12.69 5.50 -5.05
CA LYS A 27 -13.10 4.11 -5.10
C LYS A 27 -12.40 3.35 -3.99
N TYR A 28 -12.76 3.66 -2.77
CA TYR A 28 -12.05 3.16 -1.59
C TYR A 28 -12.13 1.65 -1.40
N PRO A 29 -13.26 0.97 -1.62
CA PRO A 29 -13.24 -0.48 -1.49
C PRO A 29 -12.26 -1.15 -2.46
N ASP A 30 -12.20 -0.66 -3.68
CA ASP A 30 -11.26 -1.21 -4.66
C ASP A 30 -9.83 -0.85 -4.30
N ALA A 31 -9.61 0.37 -3.84
CA ALA A 31 -8.29 0.79 -3.40
C ALA A 31 -7.82 -0.06 -2.21
N GLU A 32 -8.72 -0.40 -1.31
CA GLU A 32 -8.38 -1.25 -0.19
C GLU A 32 -7.94 -2.64 -0.68
N LYS A 33 -8.70 -3.22 -1.58
CA LYS A 33 -8.35 -4.54 -2.09
C LYS A 33 -6.97 -4.54 -2.73
N LEU A 34 -6.72 -3.54 -3.57
CA LEU A 34 -5.44 -3.50 -4.26
C LEU A 34 -4.30 -3.22 -3.30
N SER A 35 -4.48 -2.31 -2.35
CA SER A 35 -3.43 -2.03 -1.40
C SER A 35 -3.15 -3.24 -0.49
N LEU A 36 -4.18 -3.99 -0.11
CA LEU A 36 -3.96 -5.22 0.63
C LEU A 36 -3.13 -6.21 -0.17
N SER A 37 -3.46 -6.37 -1.43
CA SER A 37 -2.71 -7.26 -2.30
C SER A 37 -1.25 -6.83 -2.38
N ILE A 38 -1.02 -5.54 -2.54
CA ILE A 38 0.34 -5.02 -2.64
C ILE A 38 1.10 -5.20 -1.34
N THR A 39 0.46 -4.98 -0.20
CA THR A 39 1.16 -5.16 1.07
C THR A 39 1.48 -6.62 1.34
N GLN A 40 0.69 -7.54 0.81
CA GLN A 40 0.98 -8.96 0.97
C GLN A 40 2.10 -9.43 0.06
N GLU A 41 2.13 -8.91 -1.16
CA GLU A 41 3.17 -9.30 -2.10
C GLU A 41 4.47 -8.55 -1.88
N PHE A 42 4.37 -7.29 -1.48
CA PHE A 42 5.55 -6.44 -1.33
C PHE A 42 5.51 -5.77 0.04
N PRO A 43 5.67 -6.56 1.10
CA PRO A 43 5.47 -6.03 2.46
C PRO A 43 6.46 -4.95 2.88
N LYS A 44 7.54 -4.79 2.15
CA LYS A 44 8.51 -3.75 2.47
C LYS A 44 8.36 -2.49 1.64
N HIS A 45 7.36 -2.46 0.78
CA HIS A 45 7.12 -1.26 -0.02
C HIS A 45 6.16 -0.35 0.72
N GLN A 46 6.62 0.85 1.03
CA GLN A 46 5.89 1.74 1.91
C GLN A 46 4.56 2.22 1.36
N LEU A 47 4.51 2.52 0.06
CA LEU A 47 3.32 3.15 -0.50
C LEU A 47 2.06 2.31 -0.30
N GLY A 48 2.17 0.98 -0.44
CA GLY A 48 1.03 0.12 -0.21
C GLY A 48 0.46 0.28 1.19
N TRP A 49 1.33 0.30 2.19
CA TRP A 49 0.88 0.49 3.57
C TRP A 49 0.32 1.88 3.80
N LYS A 50 0.94 2.88 3.20
CA LYS A 50 0.51 4.25 3.38
C LYS A 50 -0.90 4.46 2.81
N VAL A 51 -1.14 3.99 1.61
CA VAL A 51 -2.46 4.13 1.00
C VAL A 51 -3.49 3.30 1.77
N LEU A 52 -3.11 2.09 2.17
CA LEU A 52 -4.02 1.25 2.94
C LEU A 52 -4.44 1.96 4.23
N ALA A 53 -3.49 2.57 4.92
CA ALA A 53 -3.81 3.28 6.16
C ALA A 53 -4.81 4.40 5.92
N VAL A 54 -4.61 5.18 4.87
CA VAL A 54 -5.51 6.29 4.58
C VAL A 54 -6.89 5.78 4.20
N VAL A 55 -6.96 4.75 3.38
CA VAL A 55 -8.25 4.21 2.96
C VAL A 55 -9.01 3.63 4.14
N LEU A 56 -8.32 2.92 5.03
CA LEU A 56 -8.96 2.36 6.22
C LEU A 56 -9.50 3.47 7.11
N LYS A 57 -8.73 4.55 7.25
CA LYS A 57 -9.18 5.68 8.05
C LYS A 57 -10.43 6.30 7.44
N LEU A 58 -10.42 6.50 6.13
CA LEU A 58 -11.55 7.14 5.46
C LEU A 58 -12.82 6.28 5.50
N THR A 59 -12.66 4.98 5.62
CA THR A 59 -13.81 4.08 5.71
C THR A 59 -14.19 3.73 7.14
N GLY A 60 -13.58 4.41 8.12
CA GLY A 60 -13.99 4.26 9.51
C GLY A 60 -13.32 3.15 10.28
N ARG A 61 -12.37 2.47 9.69
CA ARG A 61 -11.68 1.36 10.34
C ARG A 61 -10.38 1.85 10.97
N ILE A 62 -10.55 2.61 12.03
CA ILE A 62 -9.46 3.37 12.63
C ILE A 62 -8.36 2.48 13.22
N ASN A 63 -8.75 1.41 13.92
CA ASN A 63 -7.74 0.55 14.53
C ASN A 63 -6.86 -0.12 13.48
N GLU A 64 -7.48 -0.60 12.40
CA GLU A 64 -6.73 -1.20 11.33
C GLU A 64 -5.85 -0.18 10.63
N SER A 65 -6.35 1.05 10.51
CA SER A 65 -5.58 2.13 9.93
C SER A 65 -4.31 2.41 10.74
N LEU A 66 -4.42 2.36 12.07
CA LEU A 66 -3.25 2.58 12.91
C LEU A 66 -2.17 1.52 12.70
N VAL A 67 -2.58 0.27 12.54
CA VAL A 67 -1.62 -0.79 12.30
C VAL A 67 -0.88 -0.57 10.98
N ALA A 68 -1.64 -0.25 9.93
CA ALA A 68 -1.03 -0.01 8.63
C ALA A 68 -0.13 1.22 8.65
N SER A 69 -0.55 2.25 9.38
CA SER A 69 0.23 3.47 9.51
C SER A 69 1.54 3.21 10.22
N GLN A 70 1.51 2.41 11.28
CA GLN A 70 2.72 2.05 11.99
C GLN A 70 3.70 1.30 11.09
N LYS A 71 3.17 0.42 10.26
CA LYS A 71 4.01 -0.31 9.34
C LYS A 71 4.66 0.62 8.34
N SER A 72 3.89 1.57 7.84
CA SER A 72 4.41 2.56 6.90
C SER A 72 5.55 3.35 7.51
N VAL A 73 5.38 3.78 8.76
CA VAL A 73 6.41 4.55 9.44
C VAL A 73 7.65 3.71 9.69
N GLN A 74 7.48 2.44 10.04
CA GLN A 74 8.61 1.56 10.24
C GLN A 74 9.46 1.42 8.99
N LEU A 75 8.80 1.40 7.83
CA LEU A 75 9.52 1.25 6.56
C LEU A 75 10.20 2.53 6.12
N ASN A 76 9.66 3.68 6.53
CA ASN A 76 10.26 4.96 6.18
C ASN A 76 10.00 5.94 7.31
N PRO A 77 10.85 5.91 8.35
CA PRO A 77 10.62 6.74 9.54
C PRO A 77 10.63 8.23 9.28
N GLN A 78 11.21 8.64 8.16
CA GLN A 78 11.31 10.06 7.87
C GLN A 78 10.10 10.60 7.10
N ASP A 79 9.23 9.75 6.72
CA ASP A 79 8.07 10.17 5.92
C ASP A 79 7.01 10.90 6.75
#